data_2fccff3eaac53f4eba18ab6eb8a1fa09
#
_entry.id   2fccff3eaac53f4eba18ab6eb8a1fa09
#
_cell.length_a   1.000
_cell.length_b   1.000
_cell.length_c   1.000
_cell.angle_alpha   90.00
_cell.angle_beta   90.00
_cell.angle_gamma   90.00
#
_symmetry.space_group_name_H-M   'P 1'
#
loop_
_entity.id
_entity.type
_entity.pdbx_description
1 polymer ?
#
loop_
_entity_poly.entity_id
_entity_poly.type
_entity_poly.pdbx_seq_one_letter_code
_entity_poly.pdbx_strand_id
1 'polypeptide(L)'
;KNRTEKLVVATPAVDTFLANNREVAEMLAPVYLPMVVPPQDWTGPRGGGYLTHHLPTLTLIKTSNRNYLEELEGLSEQMAPVYQAINNIQRTPWQVNTYVMVVLQMLDDNGVAVAGLTSAEDEPLPPRVIPEGIKKEDMTEAQIAAFKLWKQRSTKVYEENIRLRSKRLMTMRIRSMAEQFSVYSAIYFPHTADFRGRLYPASSYLTPQGNSLSKGLLKFADGKPLGTNEAAVELAIHGANTFGYDKASMQERVDWVVENQDRILQAGTSPMADLWWAKEADDPWSFLAFCEEWVGYNENGYDHVSYIPIAKDGACNGLQHLSAALLDEVGGKQVNLLPSDRPSDIYQTVIDKTIEKVKLDLDSDELVLNTHKVSELARDWLEYGMTRASAKRCTMTRVYGSTLFSARAFIQEFLTDTDLKRREQDASYVSVLHEREFPASVYLAQHVWSSINETVIAAKTAMDWLQACAKELAAKNLPIMWTTLDGLPVMQNYPDMKKRRLKTKFGDKLVYLTVQEANKNKLDRRRQGAGVSPNHTHANDSCHLRMTVNLAADNGVTHFAMIHDSFGCHASDIEMLAACTRETFLWMYHENNPLQSFKDECEATLGATLPDLPKKGNLDITQVIHSEFFFS
;
A
#
# COMPACT_ATOMS: atom_id res chain seq x y z
N LYS A 1 0.29 44.81 28.24
CA LYS A 1 0.51 45.17 26.81
C LYS A 1 -0.56 44.51 25.99
N ASN A 2 -1.58 45.30 25.51
CA ASN A 2 -2.60 44.77 24.59
C ASN A 2 -1.91 44.43 23.25
N ARG A 3 -1.75 43.16 22.97
CA ARG A 3 -1.32 42.70 21.65
C ARG A 3 -2.55 42.56 20.76
N THR A 4 -2.63 43.36 19.71
CA THR A 4 -3.63 43.20 18.65
C THR A 4 -3.22 42.01 17.79
N GLU A 5 -3.98 40.93 17.80
CA GLU A 5 -3.78 39.79 16.91
C GLU A 5 -4.64 39.96 15.64
N LYS A 6 -4.04 39.76 14.47
CA LYS A 6 -4.81 39.69 13.20
C LYS A 6 -5.47 38.31 13.10
N LEU A 7 -6.79 38.32 12.97
CA LEU A 7 -7.60 37.14 12.80
C LEU A 7 -8.09 37.07 11.35
N VAL A 8 -7.90 35.94 10.68
CA VAL A 8 -8.55 35.69 9.37
C VAL A 8 -9.93 35.11 9.66
N VAL A 9 -10.98 35.73 9.17
CA VAL A 9 -12.37 35.32 9.43
C VAL A 9 -13.05 35.05 8.09
N ALA A 10 -13.81 33.94 7.98
CA ALA A 10 -14.70 33.73 6.85
C ALA A 10 -15.79 34.80 6.83
N THR A 11 -16.21 35.24 5.66
CA THR A 11 -17.35 36.15 5.54
C THR A 11 -18.65 35.41 5.92
N PRO A 12 -19.66 36.08 6.45
CA PRO A 12 -20.96 35.46 6.77
C PRO A 12 -21.57 34.69 5.60
N ALA A 13 -21.36 35.15 4.37
CA ALA A 13 -21.82 34.44 3.17
C ALA A 13 -21.13 33.09 2.98
N VAL A 14 -19.82 32.98 3.28
CA VAL A 14 -19.06 31.71 3.22
C VAL A 14 -19.49 30.76 4.34
N ASP A 15 -19.71 31.30 5.56
CA ASP A 15 -20.19 30.48 6.69
C ASP A 15 -21.60 29.92 6.40
N THR A 16 -22.50 30.73 5.85
CA THR A 16 -23.85 30.30 5.44
C THR A 16 -23.77 29.26 4.31
N PHE A 17 -22.93 29.50 3.30
CA PHE A 17 -22.73 28.56 2.20
C PHE A 17 -22.23 27.19 2.72
N LEU A 18 -21.23 27.18 3.57
CA LEU A 18 -20.68 25.94 4.14
C LEU A 18 -21.69 25.21 5.04
N ALA A 19 -22.46 25.95 5.84
CA ALA A 19 -23.49 25.37 6.69
C ALA A 19 -24.61 24.73 5.85
N ASN A 20 -25.07 25.40 4.79
CA ASN A 20 -26.16 24.91 3.94
C ASN A 20 -25.73 23.82 2.94
N ASN A 21 -24.44 23.72 2.63
CA ASN A 21 -23.93 22.79 1.62
C ASN A 21 -23.00 21.73 2.21
N ARG A 22 -23.02 21.51 3.52
CA ARG A 22 -22.16 20.52 4.16
C ARG A 22 -22.39 19.11 3.63
N GLU A 23 -23.64 18.71 3.47
CA GLU A 23 -24.02 17.42 2.91
C GLU A 23 -23.63 17.32 1.42
N VAL A 24 -23.84 18.40 0.66
CA VAL A 24 -23.43 18.47 -0.75
C VAL A 24 -21.90 18.41 -0.89
N ALA A 25 -21.16 19.07 0.01
CA ALA A 25 -19.69 18.99 0.02
C ALA A 25 -19.17 17.57 0.32
N GLU A 26 -19.88 16.80 1.15
CA GLU A 26 -19.60 15.39 1.42
C GLU A 26 -19.93 14.50 0.20
N MET A 27 -20.84 14.94 -0.68
CA MET A 27 -21.28 14.24 -1.89
C MET A 27 -20.61 14.74 -3.19
N LEU A 28 -19.64 15.65 -3.11
CA LEU A 28 -18.98 16.17 -4.31
C LEU A 28 -18.40 15.02 -5.15
N ALA A 29 -18.82 14.96 -6.41
CA ALA A 29 -18.30 14.02 -7.38
C ALA A 29 -16.79 14.26 -7.58
N PRO A 30 -15.99 13.20 -7.78
CA PRO A 30 -14.58 13.34 -8.11
C PRO A 30 -14.43 14.08 -9.45
N VAL A 31 -13.36 14.87 -9.57
CA VAL A 31 -13.07 15.63 -10.80
C VAL A 31 -12.77 14.68 -11.96
N TYR A 32 -12.05 13.59 -11.67
CA TYR A 32 -11.64 12.59 -12.66
C TYR A 32 -12.43 11.30 -12.47
N LEU A 33 -13.12 10.88 -13.52
CA LEU A 33 -13.94 9.67 -13.59
C LEU A 33 -13.30 8.66 -14.54
N PRO A 34 -13.67 7.36 -14.49
CA PRO A 34 -13.35 6.43 -15.57
C PRO A 34 -13.83 6.98 -16.92
N MET A 35 -13.10 6.68 -17.98
CA MET A 35 -13.50 7.05 -19.34
C MET A 35 -14.33 5.92 -19.99
N VAL A 36 -15.24 6.29 -20.86
CA VAL A 36 -16.07 5.33 -21.64
C VAL A 36 -15.53 5.13 -23.06
N VAL A 37 -14.40 5.72 -23.36
CA VAL A 37 -13.63 5.57 -24.60
C VAL A 37 -12.14 5.49 -24.24
N PRO A 38 -11.28 4.89 -25.09
CA PRO A 38 -9.84 4.79 -24.81
C PRO A 38 -9.23 6.16 -24.50
N PRO A 39 -8.35 6.25 -23.49
CA PRO A 39 -7.63 7.47 -23.18
C PRO A 39 -6.73 7.93 -24.33
N GLN A 40 -6.45 9.24 -24.37
CA GLN A 40 -5.43 9.77 -25.25
C GLN A 40 -4.05 9.32 -24.81
N ASP A 41 -3.25 8.88 -25.78
CA ASP A 41 -1.88 8.44 -25.51
C ASP A 41 -0.99 9.58 -25.00
N TRP A 42 -0.13 9.24 -24.06
CA TRP A 42 0.97 10.08 -23.67
C TRP A 42 2.07 10.04 -24.74
N THR A 43 2.44 11.18 -25.26
CA THR A 43 3.57 11.38 -26.19
C THR A 43 4.55 12.43 -25.68
N GLY A 44 4.29 12.93 -24.48
CA GLY A 44 5.08 13.93 -23.78
C GLY A 44 4.58 14.09 -22.34
N PRO A 45 5.19 14.98 -21.55
CA PRO A 45 4.80 15.24 -20.16
C PRO A 45 3.40 15.83 -20.00
N ARG A 46 2.78 16.26 -21.09
CA ARG A 46 1.41 16.83 -21.14
C ARG A 46 0.65 16.27 -22.33
N GLY A 47 -0.66 16.35 -22.26
CA GLY A 47 -1.54 16.10 -23.41
C GLY A 47 -2.05 14.65 -23.54
N GLY A 48 -1.76 13.75 -22.59
CA GLY A 48 -2.35 12.41 -22.54
C GLY A 48 -3.50 12.28 -21.54
N GLY A 49 -4.10 11.12 -21.50
CA GLY A 49 -5.19 10.78 -20.58
C GLY A 49 -6.57 11.22 -21.07
N TYR A 50 -7.18 12.24 -20.45
CA TYR A 50 -8.54 12.67 -20.78
C TYR A 50 -8.62 13.48 -22.09
N LEU A 51 -9.67 13.19 -22.88
CA LEU A 51 -9.96 13.88 -24.16
C LEU A 51 -10.66 15.24 -23.99
N THR A 52 -11.24 15.51 -22.83
CA THR A 52 -12.02 16.74 -22.60
C THR A 52 -11.16 17.90 -22.10
N HIS A 53 -11.34 19.08 -22.70
CA HIS A 53 -10.68 20.31 -22.30
C HIS A 53 -11.32 21.02 -21.09
N HIS A 54 -12.45 20.53 -20.62
CA HIS A 54 -13.16 21.11 -19.46
C HIS A 54 -12.56 20.69 -18.10
N LEU A 55 -11.75 19.64 -18.08
CA LEU A 55 -11.04 19.20 -16.89
C LEU A 55 -9.71 19.94 -16.74
N PRO A 56 -9.18 20.08 -15.52
CA PRO A 56 -7.81 20.54 -15.35
C PRO A 56 -6.85 19.66 -16.15
N THR A 57 -5.90 20.27 -16.85
CA THR A 57 -4.93 19.54 -17.66
C THR A 57 -4.10 18.62 -16.77
N LEU A 58 -4.13 17.33 -17.07
CA LEU A 58 -3.23 16.38 -16.44
C LEU A 58 -1.80 16.58 -16.93
N THR A 59 -0.85 16.40 -16.03
CA THR A 59 0.56 16.18 -16.37
C THR A 59 0.89 14.72 -16.11
N LEU A 60 1.74 14.12 -16.93
CA LEU A 60 2.18 12.74 -16.74
C LEU A 60 2.75 12.54 -15.33
N ILE A 61 3.67 13.41 -14.94
CA ILE A 61 4.18 13.43 -13.56
C ILE A 61 3.40 14.44 -12.73
N LYS A 62 2.79 13.96 -11.66
CA LYS A 62 2.05 14.78 -10.71
C LYS A 62 3.01 15.59 -9.82
N THR A 63 3.35 16.80 -10.24
CA THR A 63 4.25 17.68 -9.52
C THR A 63 3.85 19.15 -9.64
N SER A 64 4.16 19.95 -8.62
CA SER A 64 4.04 21.40 -8.65
C SER A 64 5.36 22.10 -8.98
N ASN A 65 6.45 21.35 -9.19
CA ASN A 65 7.76 21.89 -9.54
C ASN A 65 7.83 22.18 -11.05
N ARG A 66 7.73 23.46 -11.40
CA ARG A 66 7.73 23.88 -12.81
C ARG A 66 9.07 23.60 -13.51
N ASN A 67 10.19 23.81 -12.82
CA ASN A 67 11.52 23.55 -13.40
C ASN A 67 11.66 22.06 -13.76
N TYR A 68 11.13 21.17 -12.93
CA TYR A 68 11.14 19.74 -13.21
C TYR A 68 10.26 19.40 -14.43
N LEU A 69 9.09 20.04 -14.57
CA LEU A 69 8.25 19.83 -15.76
C LEU A 69 8.91 20.32 -17.05
N GLU A 70 9.59 21.46 -17.02
CA GLU A 70 10.36 22.00 -18.16
C GLU A 70 11.53 21.07 -18.54
N GLU A 71 12.18 20.47 -17.55
CA GLU A 71 13.24 19.47 -17.78
C GLU A 71 12.69 18.20 -18.44
N LEU A 72 11.56 17.66 -17.95
CA LEU A 72 10.88 16.52 -18.56
C LEU A 72 10.47 16.80 -20.02
N GLU A 73 10.05 18.04 -20.35
CA GLU A 73 9.74 18.44 -21.72
C GLU A 73 11.00 18.40 -22.62
N GLY A 74 12.16 18.83 -22.09
CA GLY A 74 13.44 18.77 -22.79
C GLY A 74 13.99 17.37 -23.02
N LEU A 75 13.59 16.40 -22.16
CA LEU A 75 14.04 15.00 -22.19
C LEU A 75 12.95 14.04 -22.70
N SER A 76 11.93 14.56 -23.41
CA SER A 76 10.76 13.78 -23.80
C SER A 76 11.10 12.58 -24.70
N GLU A 77 12.10 12.67 -25.55
CA GLU A 77 12.49 11.57 -26.47
C GLU A 77 13.02 10.35 -25.68
N GLN A 78 13.86 10.57 -24.67
CA GLN A 78 14.40 9.46 -23.86
C GLN A 78 13.32 8.75 -23.03
N MET A 79 12.18 9.42 -22.77
CA MET A 79 11.05 8.88 -22.02
C MET A 79 10.09 8.05 -22.90
N ALA A 80 10.38 7.81 -24.16
CA ALA A 80 9.50 7.03 -25.05
C ALA A 80 9.09 5.66 -24.46
N PRO A 81 9.97 4.86 -23.82
CA PRO A 81 9.59 3.61 -23.18
C PRO A 81 8.62 3.82 -22.00
N VAL A 82 8.74 4.93 -21.27
CA VAL A 82 7.84 5.30 -20.18
C VAL A 82 6.43 5.57 -20.71
N TYR A 83 6.31 6.35 -21.78
CA TYR A 83 5.02 6.61 -22.42
C TYR A 83 4.38 5.33 -22.97
N GLN A 84 5.15 4.48 -23.63
CA GLN A 84 4.68 3.21 -24.16
C GLN A 84 4.05 2.34 -23.05
N ALA A 85 4.73 2.17 -21.93
CA ALA A 85 4.24 1.37 -20.82
C ALA A 85 2.93 1.91 -20.24
N ILE A 86 2.85 3.23 -20.02
CA ILE A 86 1.64 3.86 -19.49
C ILE A 86 0.48 3.73 -20.47
N ASN A 87 0.74 3.92 -21.78
CA ASN A 87 -0.27 3.78 -22.81
C ASN A 87 -0.79 2.34 -22.91
N ASN A 88 0.08 1.33 -22.80
CA ASN A 88 -0.32 -0.08 -22.76
C ASN A 88 -1.25 -0.37 -21.57
N ILE A 89 -0.94 0.15 -20.38
CA ILE A 89 -1.78 -0.04 -19.19
C ILE A 89 -3.12 0.68 -19.34
N GLN A 90 -3.13 1.96 -19.73
CA GLN A 90 -4.37 2.76 -19.77
C GLN A 90 -5.31 2.39 -20.91
N ARG A 91 -4.82 1.68 -21.94
CA ARG A 91 -5.63 1.13 -23.03
C ARG A 91 -6.39 -0.13 -22.65
N THR A 92 -6.06 -0.77 -21.53
CA THR A 92 -6.79 -1.95 -21.02
C THR A 92 -8.26 -1.61 -20.82
N PRO A 93 -9.19 -2.27 -21.52
CA PRO A 93 -10.62 -2.08 -21.33
C PRO A 93 -11.10 -2.86 -20.10
N TRP A 94 -11.81 -2.18 -19.22
CA TRP A 94 -12.39 -2.73 -18.01
C TRP A 94 -13.91 -2.71 -18.08
N GLN A 95 -14.55 -3.54 -17.28
CA GLN A 95 -16.01 -3.58 -17.11
C GLN A 95 -16.34 -3.74 -15.62
N VAL A 96 -17.50 -3.23 -15.21
CA VAL A 96 -18.01 -3.50 -13.87
C VAL A 96 -18.44 -4.97 -13.76
N ASN A 97 -17.97 -5.67 -12.75
CA ASN A 97 -18.41 -7.01 -12.43
C ASN A 97 -19.81 -6.94 -11.80
N THR A 98 -20.82 -7.23 -12.62
CA THR A 98 -22.23 -7.15 -12.22
C THR A 98 -22.61 -8.23 -11.20
N TYR A 99 -21.96 -9.39 -11.19
CA TYR A 99 -22.18 -10.41 -10.17
C TYR A 99 -21.78 -9.90 -8.80
N VAL A 100 -20.56 -9.39 -8.65
CA VAL A 100 -20.07 -8.79 -7.39
C VAL A 100 -20.94 -7.60 -6.97
N MET A 101 -21.40 -6.78 -7.92
CA MET A 101 -22.29 -5.65 -7.64
C MET A 101 -23.66 -6.11 -7.07
N VAL A 102 -24.24 -7.19 -7.59
CA VAL A 102 -25.48 -7.78 -7.09
C VAL A 102 -25.30 -8.31 -5.67
N VAL A 103 -24.18 -9.00 -5.40
CA VAL A 103 -23.88 -9.52 -4.05
C VAL A 103 -23.67 -8.37 -3.05
N LEU A 104 -22.98 -7.29 -3.46
CA LEU A 104 -22.85 -6.08 -2.64
C LEU A 104 -24.22 -5.49 -2.28
N GLN A 105 -25.13 -5.41 -3.26
CA GLN A 105 -26.51 -4.96 -3.04
C GLN A 105 -27.24 -5.87 -2.04
N MET A 106 -27.13 -7.19 -2.20
CA MET A 106 -27.78 -8.14 -1.30
C MET A 106 -27.29 -8.00 0.14
N LEU A 107 -25.97 -7.80 0.36
CA LEU A 107 -25.40 -7.59 1.70
C LEU A 107 -25.90 -6.28 2.33
N ASP A 108 -25.96 -5.21 1.54
CA ASP A 108 -26.43 -3.90 1.99
C ASP A 108 -27.93 -3.91 2.33
N ASP A 109 -28.75 -4.48 1.47
CA ASP A 109 -30.22 -4.61 1.69
C ASP A 109 -30.56 -5.45 2.94
N ASN A 110 -29.72 -6.43 3.28
CA ASN A 110 -29.87 -7.24 4.48
C ASN A 110 -29.14 -6.68 5.70
N GLY A 111 -28.44 -5.53 5.59
CA GLY A 111 -27.71 -4.90 6.68
C GLY A 111 -26.53 -5.73 7.20
N VAL A 112 -25.92 -6.57 6.35
CA VAL A 112 -24.84 -7.50 6.72
C VAL A 112 -23.48 -6.81 6.60
N ALA A 113 -22.82 -6.57 7.72
CA ALA A 113 -21.53 -5.89 7.81
C ALA A 113 -20.37 -6.91 7.79
N VAL A 114 -20.02 -7.43 6.61
CA VAL A 114 -18.90 -8.37 6.38
C VAL A 114 -18.05 -7.90 5.19
N ALA A 115 -16.96 -8.58 4.87
CA ALA A 115 -16.09 -8.28 3.73
C ALA A 115 -15.61 -6.81 3.70
N GLY A 116 -15.34 -6.23 4.86
CA GLY A 116 -14.95 -4.83 4.98
C GLY A 116 -16.08 -3.80 4.94
N LEU A 117 -17.33 -4.23 4.73
CA LEU A 117 -18.51 -3.37 4.94
C LEU A 117 -18.68 -3.07 6.42
N THR A 118 -19.30 -1.94 6.73
CA THR A 118 -19.51 -1.49 8.12
C THR A 118 -20.98 -1.28 8.39
N SER A 119 -21.40 -1.52 9.64
CA SER A 119 -22.76 -1.21 10.09
C SER A 119 -23.16 0.23 9.76
N ALA A 120 -24.44 0.46 9.50
CA ALA A 120 -25.01 1.79 9.29
C ALA A 120 -24.95 2.66 10.56
N GLU A 121 -24.96 2.04 11.73
CA GLU A 121 -24.99 2.71 13.03
C GLU A 121 -23.58 3.02 13.55
N ASP A 122 -23.48 4.10 14.32
CA ASP A 122 -22.27 4.44 15.05
C ASP A 122 -22.19 3.61 16.34
N GLU A 123 -20.96 3.28 16.77
CA GLU A 123 -20.73 2.64 18.06
C GLU A 123 -21.23 3.51 19.22
N PRO A 124 -21.98 2.94 20.19
CA PRO A 124 -22.51 3.69 21.31
C PRO A 124 -21.40 4.20 22.23
N LEU A 125 -21.57 5.43 22.72
CA LEU A 125 -20.64 5.97 23.71
C LEU A 125 -20.72 5.20 25.03
N PRO A 126 -19.59 5.02 25.74
CA PRO A 126 -19.59 4.43 27.06
C PRO A 126 -20.54 5.20 28.00
N PRO A 127 -21.28 4.51 28.87
CA PRO A 127 -22.20 5.17 29.81
C PRO A 127 -21.42 6.17 30.67
N ARG A 128 -22.06 7.33 30.91
CA ARG A 128 -21.44 8.40 31.69
C ARG A 128 -21.31 7.97 33.15
N VAL A 129 -20.09 8.00 33.68
CA VAL A 129 -19.77 7.56 35.04
C VAL A 129 -20.06 8.60 36.11
N ILE A 130 -20.33 9.85 35.72
CA ILE A 130 -20.59 10.96 36.65
C ILE A 130 -21.97 11.55 36.30
N PRO A 131 -22.86 11.71 37.32
CA PRO A 131 -24.17 12.29 37.15
C PRO A 131 -24.12 13.69 36.48
N GLU A 132 -25.16 14.03 35.73
CA GLU A 132 -25.29 15.37 35.16
C GLU A 132 -25.40 16.42 36.28
N GLY A 133 -24.71 17.56 36.06
CA GLY A 133 -24.76 18.69 36.99
C GLY A 133 -23.57 18.80 37.96
N ILE A 134 -22.77 17.77 38.14
CA ILE A 134 -21.54 17.85 38.97
C ILE A 134 -20.46 18.58 38.15
N LYS A 135 -20.00 19.74 38.65
CA LYS A 135 -18.88 20.49 38.08
C LYS A 135 -17.57 19.84 38.47
N LYS A 136 -16.54 20.02 37.63
CA LYS A 136 -15.22 19.43 37.85
C LYS A 136 -14.60 19.83 39.21
N GLU A 137 -14.96 20.99 39.72
CA GLU A 137 -14.48 21.57 40.98
C GLU A 137 -15.06 20.85 42.19
N ASP A 138 -16.23 20.20 42.04
CA ASP A 138 -16.95 19.49 43.07
C ASP A 138 -16.71 17.96 43.06
N MET A 139 -15.82 17.47 42.17
CA MET A 139 -15.51 16.06 42.02
C MET A 139 -14.49 15.58 43.06
N THR A 140 -14.72 14.42 43.64
CA THR A 140 -13.71 13.70 44.43
C THR A 140 -12.58 13.18 43.54
N GLU A 141 -11.41 12.85 44.11
CA GLU A 141 -10.27 12.29 43.36
C GLU A 141 -10.66 11.01 42.59
N ALA A 142 -11.44 10.13 43.20
CA ALA A 142 -11.95 8.92 42.56
C ALA A 142 -12.85 9.25 41.35
N GLN A 143 -13.73 10.25 41.47
CA GLN A 143 -14.58 10.72 40.39
C GLN A 143 -13.76 11.38 39.25
N ILE A 144 -12.71 12.12 39.59
CA ILE A 144 -11.79 12.69 38.60
C ILE A 144 -11.07 11.58 37.81
N ALA A 145 -10.61 10.53 38.50
CA ALA A 145 -9.97 9.39 37.87
C ALA A 145 -10.95 8.63 36.94
N ALA A 146 -12.14 8.32 37.41
CA ALA A 146 -13.19 7.69 36.64
C ALA A 146 -13.60 8.54 35.41
N PHE A 147 -13.70 9.85 35.56
CA PHE A 147 -14.01 10.78 34.47
C PHE A 147 -12.89 10.87 33.42
N LYS A 148 -11.62 10.83 33.85
CA LYS A 148 -10.49 10.76 32.92
C LYS A 148 -10.55 9.48 32.08
N LEU A 149 -10.79 8.34 32.72
CA LEU A 149 -10.90 7.05 32.05
C LEU A 149 -12.10 7.03 31.08
N TRP A 150 -13.26 7.53 31.52
CA TRP A 150 -14.43 7.66 30.66
C TRP A 150 -14.15 8.57 29.44
N LYS A 151 -13.46 9.70 29.62
CA LYS A 151 -13.04 10.56 28.52
C LYS A 151 -12.12 9.85 27.53
N GLN A 152 -11.14 9.09 28.01
CA GLN A 152 -10.23 8.33 27.16
C GLN A 152 -11.00 7.29 26.34
N ARG A 153 -11.92 6.53 26.97
CA ARG A 153 -12.78 5.56 26.30
C ARG A 153 -13.70 6.24 25.27
N SER A 154 -14.37 7.32 25.66
CA SER A 154 -15.24 8.08 24.75
C SER A 154 -14.45 8.66 23.55
N THR A 155 -13.22 9.14 23.76
CA THR A 155 -12.37 9.63 22.66
C THR A 155 -12.10 8.51 21.64
N LYS A 156 -11.76 7.30 22.12
CA LYS A 156 -11.55 6.13 21.23
C LYS A 156 -12.80 5.80 20.42
N VAL A 157 -13.99 5.82 21.04
CA VAL A 157 -15.26 5.57 20.33
C VAL A 157 -15.54 6.67 19.30
N TYR A 158 -15.28 7.94 19.62
CA TYR A 158 -15.42 9.03 18.65
C TYR A 158 -14.47 8.87 17.46
N GLU A 159 -13.21 8.50 17.71
CA GLU A 159 -12.22 8.24 16.66
C GLU A 159 -12.65 7.05 15.79
N GLU A 160 -13.14 5.98 16.40
CA GLU A 160 -13.67 4.82 15.69
C GLU A 160 -14.90 5.18 14.85
N ASN A 161 -15.86 5.92 15.39
CA ASN A 161 -17.04 6.37 14.64
C ASN A 161 -16.68 7.26 13.46
N ILE A 162 -15.64 8.10 13.58
CA ILE A 162 -15.11 8.87 12.44
C ILE A 162 -14.53 7.93 11.38
N ARG A 163 -13.78 6.90 11.79
CA ARG A 163 -13.21 5.88 10.90
C ARG A 163 -14.30 5.09 10.17
N LEU A 164 -15.32 4.60 10.90
CA LEU A 164 -16.45 3.87 10.34
C LEU A 164 -17.26 4.72 9.37
N ARG A 165 -17.52 5.99 9.70
CA ARG A 165 -18.20 6.93 8.80
C ARG A 165 -17.41 7.17 7.51
N SER A 166 -16.09 7.33 7.60
CA SER A 166 -15.23 7.47 6.43
C SER A 166 -15.25 6.22 5.54
N LYS A 167 -15.28 5.03 6.14
CA LYS A 167 -15.44 3.75 5.42
C LYS A 167 -16.79 3.67 4.72
N ARG A 168 -17.89 3.98 5.41
CA ARG A 168 -19.24 4.01 4.81
C ARG A 168 -19.31 4.93 3.60
N LEU A 169 -18.80 6.15 3.73
CA LEU A 169 -18.75 7.13 2.62
C LEU A 169 -17.92 6.61 1.44
N MET A 170 -16.79 5.96 1.71
CA MET A 170 -15.96 5.37 0.66
C MET A 170 -16.73 4.26 -0.07
N THR A 171 -17.35 3.32 0.66
CA THR A 171 -18.16 2.24 0.09
C THR A 171 -19.31 2.77 -0.75
N MET A 172 -20.07 3.75 -0.24
CA MET A 172 -21.16 4.41 -0.99
C MET A 172 -20.68 5.03 -2.30
N ARG A 173 -19.51 5.68 -2.30
CA ARG A 173 -18.95 6.30 -3.51
C ARG A 173 -18.48 5.27 -4.52
N ILE A 174 -17.81 4.19 -4.06
CA ILE A 174 -17.41 3.07 -4.93
C ILE A 174 -18.65 2.45 -5.58
N ARG A 175 -19.68 2.14 -4.77
CA ARG A 175 -20.95 1.59 -5.25
C ARG A 175 -21.63 2.49 -6.28
N SER A 176 -21.83 3.77 -5.95
CA SER A 176 -22.47 4.73 -6.85
C SER A 176 -21.74 4.87 -8.18
N MET A 177 -20.40 4.82 -8.19
CA MET A 177 -19.62 4.81 -9.42
C MET A 177 -19.78 3.49 -10.17
N ALA A 178 -19.76 2.34 -9.50
CA ALA A 178 -19.99 1.06 -10.15
C ALA A 178 -21.39 1.00 -10.81
N GLU A 179 -22.44 1.45 -10.11
CA GLU A 179 -23.79 1.57 -10.66
C GLU A 179 -23.83 2.49 -11.91
N GLN A 180 -23.19 3.66 -11.83
CA GLN A 180 -23.13 4.60 -12.95
C GLN A 180 -22.43 4.04 -14.18
N PHE A 181 -21.35 3.27 -13.98
CA PHE A 181 -20.52 2.75 -15.07
C PHE A 181 -20.88 1.33 -15.51
N SER A 182 -21.76 0.62 -14.81
CA SER A 182 -22.20 -0.74 -15.14
C SER A 182 -22.93 -0.87 -16.48
N VAL A 183 -23.46 0.23 -17.00
CA VAL A 183 -24.18 0.26 -18.28
C VAL A 183 -23.27 0.27 -19.51
N TYR A 184 -21.96 0.51 -19.31
CA TYR A 184 -21.00 0.57 -20.40
C TYR A 184 -20.31 -0.78 -20.59
N SER A 185 -20.13 -1.18 -21.85
CA SER A 185 -19.43 -2.42 -22.21
C SER A 185 -17.93 -2.35 -21.93
N ALA A 186 -17.34 -1.16 -21.94
CA ALA A 186 -15.95 -0.94 -21.60
C ALA A 186 -15.77 0.43 -20.93
N ILE A 187 -14.91 0.47 -19.92
CA ILE A 187 -14.43 1.68 -19.25
C ILE A 187 -12.91 1.66 -19.16
N TYR A 188 -12.28 2.81 -19.08
CA TYR A 188 -10.83 2.97 -19.11
C TYR A 188 -10.36 3.87 -17.98
N PHE A 189 -9.14 3.63 -17.52
CA PHE A 189 -8.53 4.39 -16.43
C PHE A 189 -7.28 5.13 -16.94
N PRO A 190 -7.36 6.43 -17.24
CA PRO A 190 -6.18 7.22 -17.52
C PRO A 190 -5.18 7.15 -16.37
N HIS A 191 -3.91 6.96 -16.67
CA HIS A 191 -2.84 6.84 -15.68
C HIS A 191 -1.91 8.04 -15.70
N THR A 192 -1.42 8.38 -14.52
CA THR A 192 -0.34 9.35 -14.28
C THR A 192 0.74 8.71 -13.43
N ALA A 193 1.89 9.33 -13.32
CA ALA A 193 2.97 8.87 -12.47
C ALA A 193 3.29 9.87 -11.35
N ASP A 194 3.84 9.40 -10.25
CA ASP A 194 4.54 10.27 -9.31
C ASP A 194 5.97 10.57 -9.82
N PHE A 195 6.69 11.43 -9.11
CA PHE A 195 8.04 11.82 -9.53
C PHE A 195 9.08 10.68 -9.51
N ARG A 196 8.75 9.54 -8.90
CA ARG A 196 9.55 8.30 -8.87
C ARG A 196 9.18 7.37 -10.02
N GLY A 197 8.09 7.66 -10.71
CA GLY A 197 7.59 6.87 -11.83
C GLY A 197 6.57 5.79 -11.46
N ARG A 198 6.13 5.68 -10.20
CA ARG A 198 5.03 4.80 -9.83
C ARG A 198 3.73 5.29 -10.44
N LEU A 199 2.99 4.37 -11.05
CA LEU A 199 1.80 4.66 -11.84
C LEU A 199 0.53 4.61 -10.98
N TYR A 200 -0.35 5.56 -11.23
CA TYR A 200 -1.64 5.68 -10.53
C TYR A 200 -2.74 6.04 -11.50
N PRO A 201 -3.92 5.37 -11.42
CA PRO A 201 -5.11 5.84 -12.11
C PRO A 201 -5.45 7.27 -11.66
N ALA A 202 -5.86 8.11 -12.60
CA ALA A 202 -6.28 9.47 -12.28
C ALA A 202 -7.66 9.49 -11.59
N SER A 203 -8.53 8.52 -11.92
CA SER A 203 -9.85 8.37 -11.31
C SER A 203 -9.76 7.95 -9.84
N SER A 204 -10.77 8.38 -9.05
CA SER A 204 -10.87 8.05 -7.63
C SER A 204 -11.98 7.00 -7.40
N TYR A 205 -11.96 6.35 -6.25
CA TYR A 205 -12.95 5.41 -5.74
C TYR A 205 -13.00 4.07 -6.51
N LEU A 206 -13.69 3.99 -7.65
CA LEU A 206 -13.68 2.79 -8.50
C LEU A 206 -12.43 2.81 -9.37
N THR A 207 -11.46 1.95 -9.05
CA THR A 207 -10.16 1.90 -9.72
C THR A 207 -9.49 0.54 -9.51
N PRO A 208 -8.73 0.01 -10.49
CA PRO A 208 -8.01 -1.26 -10.36
C PRO A 208 -6.99 -1.29 -9.22
N GLN A 209 -6.51 -0.12 -8.76
CA GLN A 209 -5.60 0.03 -7.62
C GLN A 209 -6.34 0.37 -6.31
N GLY A 210 -7.65 0.15 -6.24
CA GLY A 210 -8.46 0.41 -5.07
C GLY A 210 -8.35 -0.64 -3.97
N ASN A 211 -9.27 -0.56 -3.00
CA ASN A 211 -9.42 -1.59 -1.97
C ASN A 211 -10.03 -2.88 -2.56
N SER A 212 -10.15 -3.93 -1.75
CA SER A 212 -10.74 -5.22 -2.14
C SER A 212 -12.06 -5.06 -2.89
N LEU A 213 -13.01 -4.26 -2.38
CA LEU A 213 -14.30 -4.01 -3.04
C LEU A 213 -14.13 -3.38 -4.42
N SER A 214 -13.27 -2.38 -4.56
CA SER A 214 -13.03 -1.71 -5.85
C SER A 214 -12.40 -2.66 -6.87
N LYS A 215 -11.48 -3.54 -6.44
CA LYS A 215 -10.87 -4.57 -7.29
C LYS A 215 -11.89 -5.62 -7.72
N GLY A 216 -12.65 -6.18 -6.77
CA GLY A 216 -13.67 -7.20 -7.06
C GLY A 216 -14.81 -6.70 -7.96
N LEU A 217 -15.15 -5.39 -7.91
CA LEU A 217 -16.12 -4.76 -8.80
C LEU A 217 -15.61 -4.52 -10.23
N LEU A 218 -14.34 -4.81 -10.52
CA LEU A 218 -13.74 -4.59 -11.83
C LEU A 218 -13.24 -5.91 -12.42
N LYS A 219 -13.55 -6.13 -13.70
CA LYS A 219 -13.02 -7.21 -14.52
C LYS A 219 -12.62 -6.65 -15.89
N PHE A 220 -11.84 -7.37 -16.66
CA PHE A 220 -11.55 -6.98 -18.03
C PHE A 220 -12.85 -6.99 -18.87
N ALA A 221 -12.98 -6.06 -19.80
CA ALA A 221 -14.16 -6.02 -20.67
C ALA A 221 -14.12 -7.15 -21.72
N ASP A 222 -12.93 -7.48 -22.20
CA ASP A 222 -12.71 -8.57 -23.13
C ASP A 222 -12.19 -9.78 -22.35
N GLY A 223 -12.90 -10.90 -22.42
CA GLY A 223 -12.49 -12.15 -21.81
C GLY A 223 -11.57 -12.96 -22.72
N LYS A 224 -10.79 -13.86 -22.12
CA LYS A 224 -9.99 -14.85 -22.83
C LYS A 224 -10.32 -16.26 -22.33
N PRO A 225 -10.45 -17.27 -23.24
CA PRO A 225 -10.58 -18.65 -22.81
C PRO A 225 -9.33 -19.08 -22.04
N LEU A 226 -9.47 -19.94 -21.04
CA LEU A 226 -8.34 -20.52 -20.31
C LEU A 226 -7.44 -21.30 -21.29
N GLY A 227 -8.04 -22.12 -22.15
CA GLY A 227 -7.37 -22.79 -23.25
C GLY A 227 -6.43 -23.94 -22.85
N THR A 228 -5.80 -23.86 -21.69
CA THR A 228 -4.80 -24.82 -21.24
C THR A 228 -4.97 -25.21 -19.77
N ASN A 229 -4.36 -26.33 -19.37
CA ASN A 229 -4.30 -26.73 -17.97
C ASN A 229 -3.51 -25.74 -17.12
N GLU A 230 -2.43 -25.20 -17.66
CA GLU A 230 -1.56 -24.22 -16.98
C GLU A 230 -2.35 -22.96 -16.58
N ALA A 231 -3.18 -22.44 -17.48
CA ALA A 231 -4.04 -21.29 -17.20
C ALA A 231 -5.11 -21.61 -16.11
N ALA A 232 -5.65 -22.83 -16.10
CA ALA A 232 -6.59 -23.27 -15.06
C ALA A 232 -5.89 -23.43 -13.69
N VAL A 233 -4.66 -23.94 -13.68
CA VAL A 233 -3.80 -24.01 -12.49
C VAL A 233 -3.52 -22.60 -11.93
N GLU A 234 -3.20 -21.65 -12.79
CA GLU A 234 -2.95 -20.26 -12.37
C GLU A 234 -4.23 -19.57 -11.85
N LEU A 235 -5.39 -19.88 -12.43
CA LEU A 235 -6.67 -19.43 -11.87
C LEU A 235 -6.88 -20.00 -10.45
N ALA A 236 -6.58 -21.30 -10.22
CA ALA A 236 -6.68 -21.92 -8.89
C ALA A 236 -5.70 -21.28 -7.90
N ILE A 237 -4.44 -21.07 -8.30
CA ILE A 237 -3.41 -20.41 -7.47
C ILE A 237 -3.88 -19.00 -7.06
N HIS A 238 -4.45 -18.24 -7.99
CA HIS A 238 -5.02 -16.93 -7.70
C HIS A 238 -6.16 -16.99 -6.67
N GLY A 239 -7.03 -17.98 -6.77
CA GLY A 239 -8.08 -18.22 -5.79
C GLY A 239 -7.52 -18.48 -4.39
N ALA A 240 -6.53 -19.37 -4.26
CA ALA A 240 -5.85 -19.62 -3.00
C ALA A 240 -5.16 -18.36 -2.44
N ASN A 241 -4.49 -17.59 -3.30
CA ASN A 241 -3.80 -16.35 -2.92
C ASN A 241 -4.79 -15.30 -2.38
N THR A 242 -5.92 -15.08 -3.06
CA THR A 242 -6.95 -14.11 -2.64
C THR A 242 -7.66 -14.53 -1.35
N PHE A 243 -7.75 -15.83 -1.08
CA PHE A 243 -8.21 -16.32 0.21
C PHE A 243 -7.21 -16.08 1.34
N GLY A 244 -5.91 -16.01 1.03
CA GLY A 244 -4.83 -15.83 2.00
C GLY A 244 -3.93 -17.07 2.19
N TYR A 245 -4.10 -18.10 1.34
CA TYR A 245 -3.28 -19.31 1.34
C TYR A 245 -2.04 -19.17 0.44
N ASP A 246 -1.35 -18.02 0.54
CA ASP A 246 -0.26 -17.58 -0.33
C ASP A 246 1.16 -17.97 0.14
N LYS A 247 1.29 -18.73 1.24
CA LYS A 247 2.59 -19.16 1.82
C LYS A 247 2.89 -20.65 1.60
N ALA A 248 2.00 -21.36 0.92
CA ALA A 248 2.16 -22.74 0.53
C ALA A 248 2.91 -22.86 -0.82
N SER A 249 3.36 -24.06 -1.17
CA SER A 249 3.88 -24.36 -2.51
C SER A 249 2.77 -24.17 -3.57
N MET A 250 3.14 -24.06 -4.85
CA MET A 250 2.15 -23.91 -5.93
C MET A 250 1.18 -25.08 -5.97
N GLN A 251 1.68 -26.32 -5.81
CA GLN A 251 0.83 -27.51 -5.78
C GLN A 251 -0.13 -27.50 -4.59
N GLU A 252 0.34 -27.16 -3.39
CA GLU A 252 -0.52 -27.09 -2.20
C GLU A 252 -1.63 -26.03 -2.34
N ARG A 253 -1.38 -24.92 -3.06
CA ARG A 253 -2.41 -23.91 -3.35
C ARG A 253 -3.51 -24.48 -4.26
N VAL A 254 -3.14 -25.25 -5.27
CA VAL A 254 -4.09 -25.95 -6.16
C VAL A 254 -4.87 -26.99 -5.37
N ASP A 255 -4.18 -27.82 -4.59
CA ASP A 255 -4.80 -28.86 -3.75
C ASP A 255 -5.82 -28.24 -2.78
N TRP A 256 -5.49 -27.10 -2.18
CA TRP A 256 -6.40 -26.37 -1.29
C TRP A 256 -7.69 -25.95 -2.01
N VAL A 257 -7.62 -25.49 -3.28
CA VAL A 257 -8.81 -25.12 -4.05
C VAL A 257 -9.65 -26.35 -4.35
N VAL A 258 -9.04 -27.48 -4.70
CA VAL A 258 -9.73 -28.74 -4.95
C VAL A 258 -10.40 -29.26 -3.65
N GLU A 259 -9.71 -29.23 -2.53
CA GLU A 259 -10.25 -29.64 -1.22
C GLU A 259 -11.42 -28.78 -0.76
N ASN A 260 -11.43 -27.49 -1.10
CA ASN A 260 -12.48 -26.54 -0.74
C ASN A 260 -13.50 -26.30 -1.87
N GLN A 261 -13.47 -27.12 -2.93
CA GLN A 261 -14.26 -26.92 -4.14
C GLN A 261 -15.75 -26.74 -3.87
N ASP A 262 -16.35 -27.55 -3.00
CA ASP A 262 -17.78 -27.47 -2.69
C ASP A 262 -18.16 -26.10 -2.09
N ARG A 263 -17.34 -25.57 -1.19
CA ARG A 263 -17.55 -24.24 -0.58
C ARG A 263 -17.32 -23.11 -1.59
N ILE A 264 -16.32 -23.25 -2.47
CA ILE A 264 -16.02 -22.29 -3.53
C ILE A 264 -17.19 -22.22 -4.52
N LEU A 265 -17.68 -23.38 -4.98
CA LEU A 265 -18.84 -23.46 -5.87
C LEU A 265 -20.11 -22.92 -5.21
N GLN A 266 -20.32 -23.20 -3.91
CA GLN A 266 -21.43 -22.63 -3.16
C GLN A 266 -21.31 -21.10 -3.07
N ALA A 267 -20.13 -20.55 -2.78
CA ALA A 267 -19.89 -19.11 -2.74
C ALA A 267 -20.16 -18.44 -4.11
N GLY A 268 -19.77 -19.10 -5.23
CA GLY A 268 -19.99 -18.62 -6.58
C GLY A 268 -21.45 -18.67 -7.04
N THR A 269 -22.23 -19.67 -6.58
CA THR A 269 -23.63 -19.85 -7.00
C THR A 269 -24.64 -19.26 -6.02
N SER A 270 -24.34 -19.27 -4.72
CA SER A 270 -25.23 -18.85 -3.64
C SER A 270 -24.46 -18.12 -2.52
N PRO A 271 -23.89 -16.95 -2.80
CA PRO A 271 -22.94 -16.25 -1.95
C PRO A 271 -23.50 -15.83 -0.57
N MET A 272 -24.82 -15.79 -0.42
CA MET A 272 -25.50 -15.47 0.83
C MET A 272 -25.78 -16.69 1.71
N ALA A 273 -25.61 -17.93 1.20
CA ALA A 273 -25.93 -19.15 1.96
C ALA A 273 -24.93 -19.41 3.09
N ASP A 274 -23.66 -19.18 2.81
CA ASP A 274 -22.57 -19.20 3.81
C ASP A 274 -21.62 -18.03 3.51
N LEU A 275 -21.48 -17.13 4.45
CA LEU A 275 -20.62 -15.95 4.30
C LEU A 275 -19.14 -16.26 4.61
N TRP A 276 -18.70 -17.48 4.41
CA TRP A 276 -17.32 -17.91 4.59
C TRP A 276 -16.32 -17.06 3.81
N TRP A 277 -16.57 -16.90 2.51
CA TRP A 277 -15.76 -16.06 1.62
C TRP A 277 -15.59 -14.62 2.16
N ALA A 278 -16.62 -14.09 2.80
CA ALA A 278 -16.66 -12.73 3.30
C ALA A 278 -15.99 -12.54 4.67
N LYS A 279 -15.90 -13.62 5.46
CA LYS A 279 -15.40 -13.61 6.85
C LYS A 279 -13.95 -14.08 6.96
N GLU A 280 -13.54 -15.04 6.13
CA GLU A 280 -12.25 -15.73 6.27
C GLU A 280 -11.23 -15.33 5.21
N ALA A 281 -11.67 -14.89 4.00
CA ALA A 281 -10.73 -14.49 2.96
C ALA A 281 -10.03 -13.15 3.27
N ASP A 282 -8.74 -13.07 2.94
CA ASP A 282 -7.92 -11.87 3.10
C ASP A 282 -8.33 -10.76 2.11
N ASP A 283 -8.67 -11.14 0.85
CA ASP A 283 -9.22 -10.24 -0.19
C ASP A 283 -10.60 -10.75 -0.61
N PRO A 284 -11.67 -10.54 0.20
CA PRO A 284 -12.93 -11.24 0.05
C PRO A 284 -13.65 -10.97 -1.28
N TRP A 285 -13.58 -9.74 -1.81
CA TRP A 285 -14.29 -9.41 -3.04
C TRP A 285 -13.59 -9.95 -4.28
N SER A 286 -12.25 -9.97 -4.29
CA SER A 286 -11.48 -10.63 -5.34
C SER A 286 -11.64 -12.15 -5.27
N PHE A 287 -11.70 -12.72 -4.07
CA PHE A 287 -11.98 -14.14 -3.88
C PHE A 287 -13.41 -14.52 -4.33
N LEU A 288 -14.40 -13.67 -4.07
CA LEU A 288 -15.77 -13.89 -4.56
C LEU A 288 -15.82 -13.88 -6.11
N ALA A 289 -15.11 -12.95 -6.75
CA ALA A 289 -15.01 -12.91 -8.21
C ALA A 289 -14.33 -14.19 -8.76
N PHE A 290 -13.30 -14.69 -8.07
CA PHE A 290 -12.71 -16.00 -8.39
C PHE A 290 -13.73 -17.15 -8.24
N CYS A 291 -14.57 -17.15 -7.18
CA CYS A 291 -15.56 -18.20 -6.98
C CYS A 291 -16.56 -18.28 -8.16
N GLU A 292 -16.97 -17.12 -8.71
CA GLU A 292 -17.80 -17.05 -9.93
C GLU A 292 -17.09 -17.69 -11.13
N GLU A 293 -15.83 -17.33 -11.37
CA GLU A 293 -15.02 -17.87 -12.46
C GLU A 293 -14.78 -19.39 -12.30
N TRP A 294 -14.58 -19.86 -11.07
CA TRP A 294 -14.38 -21.27 -10.78
C TRP A 294 -15.64 -22.11 -11.06
N VAL A 295 -16.84 -21.56 -10.86
CA VAL A 295 -18.09 -22.17 -11.30
C VAL A 295 -18.09 -22.31 -12.82
N GLY A 296 -17.78 -21.24 -13.55
CA GLY A 296 -17.71 -21.27 -15.01
C GLY A 296 -16.67 -22.28 -15.54
N TYR A 297 -15.51 -22.39 -14.90
CA TYR A 297 -14.50 -23.39 -15.24
C TYR A 297 -15.00 -24.83 -15.00
N ASN A 298 -15.69 -25.09 -13.89
CA ASN A 298 -16.26 -26.43 -13.63
C ASN A 298 -17.36 -26.82 -14.63
N GLU A 299 -18.09 -25.87 -15.20
CA GLU A 299 -19.13 -26.10 -16.20
C GLU A 299 -18.54 -26.27 -17.61
N ASN A 300 -17.52 -25.49 -17.98
CA ASN A 300 -17.04 -25.37 -19.36
C ASN A 300 -15.63 -25.89 -19.59
N GLY A 301 -14.92 -26.27 -18.52
CA GLY A 301 -13.51 -26.70 -18.59
C GLY A 301 -12.61 -25.61 -19.17
N TYR A 302 -11.69 -25.99 -20.05
CA TYR A 302 -10.72 -25.06 -20.65
C TYR A 302 -11.35 -24.07 -21.65
N ASP A 303 -12.59 -24.32 -22.11
CA ASP A 303 -13.34 -23.39 -22.97
C ASP A 303 -13.96 -22.23 -22.17
N HIS A 304 -13.85 -22.25 -20.82
CA HIS A 304 -14.31 -21.15 -19.99
C HIS A 304 -13.57 -19.87 -20.34
N VAL A 305 -14.34 -18.80 -20.59
CA VAL A 305 -13.83 -17.47 -20.89
C VAL A 305 -13.70 -16.69 -19.59
N SER A 306 -12.48 -16.50 -19.12
CA SER A 306 -12.19 -15.76 -17.90
C SER A 306 -12.03 -14.27 -18.16
N TYR A 307 -12.57 -13.45 -17.25
CA TYR A 307 -12.56 -12.00 -17.32
C TYR A 307 -11.79 -11.36 -16.17
N ILE A 308 -11.49 -12.09 -15.09
CA ILE A 308 -10.79 -11.50 -13.95
C ILE A 308 -9.27 -11.39 -14.19
N PRO A 309 -8.61 -10.35 -13.66
CA PRO A 309 -7.18 -10.31 -13.66
C PRO A 309 -6.58 -11.34 -12.68
N ILE A 310 -5.64 -12.12 -13.16
CA ILE A 310 -4.79 -12.97 -12.33
C ILE A 310 -3.52 -12.18 -12.03
N ALA A 311 -3.17 -12.03 -10.76
CA ALA A 311 -2.02 -11.23 -10.34
C ALA A 311 -1.01 -12.07 -9.56
N LYS A 312 0.26 -11.75 -9.77
CA LYS A 312 1.40 -12.27 -9.01
C LYS A 312 2.09 -11.12 -8.26
N ASP A 313 2.33 -11.32 -6.97
CA ASP A 313 2.88 -10.30 -6.08
C ASP A 313 4.36 -10.53 -5.77
N GLY A 314 5.14 -9.46 -5.69
CA GLY A 314 6.52 -9.51 -5.27
C GLY A 314 6.67 -9.81 -3.77
N ALA A 315 7.65 -10.66 -3.43
CA ALA A 315 7.95 -11.02 -2.04
C ALA A 315 8.80 -9.95 -1.34
N CYS A 316 8.19 -8.86 -0.87
CA CYS A 316 8.89 -7.69 -0.29
C CYS A 316 9.79 -6.99 -1.31
N ASN A 317 9.19 -6.46 -2.37
CA ASN A 317 9.83 -5.95 -3.58
C ASN A 317 11.01 -4.98 -3.30
N GLY A 318 10.89 -4.07 -2.33
CA GLY A 318 11.99 -3.18 -1.97
C GLY A 318 13.26 -3.92 -1.51
N LEU A 319 13.13 -5.05 -0.82
CA LEU A 319 14.27 -5.90 -0.46
C LEU A 319 14.76 -6.73 -1.64
N GLN A 320 13.89 -7.17 -2.55
CA GLN A 320 14.30 -7.82 -3.80
C GLN A 320 15.25 -6.91 -4.58
N HIS A 321 14.87 -5.65 -4.82
CA HIS A 321 15.69 -4.67 -5.52
C HIS A 321 17.02 -4.36 -4.83
N LEU A 322 17.03 -4.17 -3.50
CA LEU A 322 18.26 -3.87 -2.76
C LEU A 322 19.20 -5.07 -2.66
N SER A 323 18.65 -6.29 -2.49
CA SER A 323 19.45 -7.52 -2.46
C SER A 323 20.07 -7.82 -3.83
N ALA A 324 19.32 -7.61 -4.92
CA ALA A 324 19.83 -7.75 -6.28
C ALA A 324 20.92 -6.71 -6.59
N ALA A 325 20.73 -5.44 -6.20
CA ALA A 325 21.69 -4.37 -6.46
C ALA A 325 23.07 -4.62 -5.80
N LEU A 326 23.10 -5.26 -4.63
CA LEU A 326 24.33 -5.61 -3.92
C LEU A 326 24.72 -7.09 -4.03
N LEU A 327 24.00 -7.89 -4.83
CA LEU A 327 24.21 -9.34 -4.96
C LEU A 327 24.27 -10.05 -3.60
N ASP A 328 23.31 -9.74 -2.72
CA ASP A 328 23.19 -10.30 -1.36
C ASP A 328 22.52 -11.67 -1.42
N GLU A 329 23.31 -12.74 -1.23
CA GLU A 329 22.82 -14.10 -1.25
C GLU A 329 21.85 -14.40 -0.07
N VAL A 330 22.15 -13.88 1.12
CA VAL A 330 21.33 -14.11 2.32
C VAL A 330 19.98 -13.40 2.18
N GLY A 331 20.01 -12.11 1.86
CA GLY A 331 18.80 -11.33 1.63
C GLY A 331 18.01 -11.84 0.41
N GLY A 332 18.69 -12.13 -0.68
CA GLY A 332 18.08 -12.65 -1.90
C GLY A 332 17.31 -13.95 -1.70
N LYS A 333 17.84 -14.89 -0.90
CA LYS A 333 17.13 -16.11 -0.52
C LYS A 333 15.84 -15.81 0.26
N GLN A 334 15.89 -14.85 1.19
CA GLN A 334 14.73 -14.48 2.03
C GLN A 334 13.58 -13.79 1.26
N VAL A 335 13.87 -13.29 0.07
CA VAL A 335 12.89 -12.59 -0.79
C VAL A 335 12.69 -13.29 -2.14
N ASN A 336 12.96 -14.57 -2.19
CA ASN A 336 12.70 -15.46 -3.33
C ASN A 336 13.40 -15.05 -4.65
N LEU A 337 14.64 -14.53 -4.59
CA LEU A 337 15.47 -14.34 -5.77
C LEU A 337 16.15 -15.64 -6.22
N LEU A 338 16.18 -16.66 -5.36
CA LEU A 338 16.73 -17.98 -5.65
C LEU A 338 15.61 -19.02 -5.71
N PRO A 339 15.74 -20.07 -6.53
CA PRO A 339 14.80 -21.18 -6.57
C PRO A 339 14.67 -21.87 -5.20
N SER A 340 13.46 -22.28 -4.87
CA SER A 340 13.17 -23.03 -3.64
C SER A 340 11.87 -23.84 -3.82
N ASP A 341 11.69 -24.90 -3.04
CA ASP A 341 10.48 -25.74 -3.07
C ASP A 341 9.27 -25.05 -2.42
N ARG A 342 9.53 -24.04 -1.59
CA ARG A 342 8.50 -23.26 -0.88
C ARG A 342 8.89 -21.78 -0.84
N PRO A 343 7.92 -20.86 -0.80
CA PRO A 343 8.22 -19.45 -0.68
C PRO A 343 8.91 -19.14 0.65
N SER A 344 10.00 -18.40 0.59
CA SER A 344 10.62 -17.82 1.78
C SER A 344 9.76 -16.67 2.31
N ASP A 345 9.67 -16.54 3.62
CA ASP A 345 8.94 -15.45 4.29
C ASP A 345 9.87 -14.71 5.26
N ILE A 346 10.38 -13.59 4.79
CA ILE A 346 11.27 -12.75 5.61
C ILE A 346 10.58 -12.23 6.88
N TYR A 347 9.26 -12.05 6.86
CA TYR A 347 8.51 -11.58 8.03
C TYR A 347 8.46 -12.65 9.11
N GLN A 348 8.30 -13.93 8.69
CA GLN A 348 8.36 -15.06 9.60
C GLN A 348 9.79 -15.24 10.15
N THR A 349 10.82 -15.14 9.31
CA THR A 349 12.23 -15.21 9.75
C THR A 349 12.53 -14.13 10.80
N VAL A 350 12.05 -12.91 10.63
CA VAL A 350 12.26 -11.82 11.59
C VAL A 350 11.54 -12.08 12.91
N ILE A 351 10.30 -12.59 12.87
CA ILE A 351 9.57 -12.85 14.11
C ILE A 351 10.13 -14.04 14.88
N ASP A 352 10.60 -15.09 14.20
CA ASP A 352 11.23 -16.26 14.82
C ASP A 352 12.50 -15.84 15.57
N LYS A 353 13.39 -15.04 14.95
CA LYS A 353 14.55 -14.44 15.62
C LYS A 353 14.14 -13.54 16.79
N THR A 354 13.04 -12.83 16.66
CA THR A 354 12.51 -11.97 17.73
C THR A 354 12.05 -12.80 18.92
N ILE A 355 11.33 -13.90 18.67
CA ILE A 355 10.87 -14.84 19.70
C ILE A 355 12.07 -15.46 20.45
N GLU A 356 13.13 -15.83 19.73
CA GLU A 356 14.35 -16.33 20.35
C GLU A 356 14.97 -15.31 21.32
N LYS A 357 15.07 -14.04 20.89
CA LYS A 357 15.57 -12.96 21.75
C LYS A 357 14.68 -12.71 22.97
N VAL A 358 13.37 -12.70 22.78
CA VAL A 358 12.41 -12.53 23.89
C VAL A 358 12.53 -13.67 24.91
N LYS A 359 12.79 -14.90 24.45
CA LYS A 359 13.02 -16.05 25.34
C LYS A 359 14.29 -15.89 26.19
N LEU A 360 15.35 -15.27 25.65
CA LEU A 360 16.56 -14.99 26.40
C LEU A 360 16.35 -13.96 27.53
N ASP A 361 15.35 -13.12 27.41
CA ASP A 361 15.05 -12.07 28.38
C ASP A 361 14.21 -12.54 29.59
N LEU A 362 13.79 -13.82 29.64
CA LEU A 362 12.92 -14.35 30.71
C LEU A 362 13.51 -14.23 32.12
N ASP A 363 14.82 -14.19 32.21
CA ASP A 363 15.56 -14.07 33.49
C ASP A 363 16.24 -12.70 33.64
N SER A 364 15.90 -11.71 32.78
CA SER A 364 16.49 -10.37 32.80
C SER A 364 15.91 -9.51 33.93
N ASP A 365 16.77 -8.86 34.69
CA ASP A 365 16.41 -7.87 35.70
C ASP A 365 16.37 -6.44 35.17
N GLU A 366 16.64 -6.22 33.87
CA GLU A 366 16.60 -4.91 33.25
C GLU A 366 15.21 -4.30 33.24
N LEU A 367 15.15 -2.97 33.11
CA LEU A 367 13.89 -2.22 33.08
C LEU A 367 13.67 -1.54 31.73
N VAL A 368 12.48 -1.68 31.19
CA VAL A 368 11.96 -0.86 30.08
C VAL A 368 11.36 0.42 30.65
N LEU A 369 11.77 1.59 30.12
CA LEU A 369 11.33 2.92 30.57
C LEU A 369 11.55 3.17 32.08
N ASN A 370 12.50 2.49 32.70
CA ASN A 370 12.78 2.53 34.14
C ASN A 370 11.61 2.13 35.06
N THR A 371 10.58 1.45 34.52
CA THR A 371 9.34 1.18 35.28
C THR A 371 8.86 -0.27 35.18
N HIS A 372 9.17 -0.98 34.09
CA HIS A 372 8.66 -2.34 33.83
C HIS A 372 9.82 -3.31 33.65
N LYS A 373 9.76 -4.47 34.32
CA LYS A 373 10.79 -5.50 34.14
C LYS A 373 10.72 -6.13 32.76
N VAL A 374 11.88 -6.29 32.14
CA VAL A 374 12.06 -6.94 30.84
C VAL A 374 11.51 -8.36 30.89
N SER A 375 11.82 -9.13 31.95
CA SER A 375 11.33 -10.50 32.12
C SER A 375 9.81 -10.62 32.26
N GLU A 376 9.12 -9.63 32.80
CA GLU A 376 7.66 -9.60 32.86
C GLU A 376 7.06 -9.37 31.47
N LEU A 377 7.56 -8.35 30.75
CA LEU A 377 7.11 -8.06 29.38
C LEU A 377 7.42 -9.20 28.41
N ALA A 378 8.54 -9.91 28.60
CA ALA A 378 8.89 -11.09 27.81
C ALA A 378 7.87 -12.22 28.00
N ARG A 379 7.48 -12.52 29.25
CA ARG A 379 6.43 -13.51 29.56
C ARG A 379 5.08 -13.10 28.96
N ASP A 380 4.69 -11.85 29.15
CA ASP A 380 3.43 -11.31 28.62
C ASP A 380 3.36 -11.44 27.10
N TRP A 381 4.45 -11.15 26.37
CA TRP A 381 4.49 -11.30 24.92
C TRP A 381 4.46 -12.75 24.44
N LEU A 382 5.12 -13.67 25.18
CA LEU A 382 5.06 -15.10 24.86
C LEU A 382 3.65 -15.66 25.09
N GLU A 383 2.94 -15.17 26.14
CA GLU A 383 1.56 -15.54 26.42
C GLU A 383 0.58 -14.90 25.42
N TYR A 384 0.78 -13.61 25.06
CA TYR A 384 -0.03 -12.91 24.07
C TYR A 384 0.02 -13.57 22.69
N GLY A 385 1.19 -14.08 22.33
CA GLY A 385 1.49 -14.69 21.05
C GLY A 385 1.99 -13.66 20.03
N MET A 386 3.27 -13.77 19.70
CA MET A 386 3.90 -13.01 18.63
C MET A 386 3.73 -13.75 17.30
N THR A 387 3.19 -13.06 16.32
CA THR A 387 2.91 -13.64 15.00
C THR A 387 3.64 -12.87 13.90
N ARG A 388 3.70 -13.44 12.71
CA ARG A 388 4.18 -12.79 11.48
C ARG A 388 3.64 -11.35 11.32
N ALA A 389 2.35 -11.14 11.63
CA ALA A 389 1.69 -9.85 11.49
C ALA A 389 2.32 -8.76 12.38
N SER A 390 2.85 -9.11 13.56
CA SER A 390 3.50 -8.16 14.46
C SER A 390 4.82 -7.59 13.91
N ALA A 391 5.53 -8.34 13.04
CA ALA A 391 6.79 -7.93 12.44
C ALA A 391 6.62 -7.40 10.99
N LYS A 392 5.55 -7.77 10.27
CA LYS A 392 5.37 -7.50 8.83
C LYS A 392 5.56 -6.02 8.49
N ARG A 393 4.81 -5.13 9.14
CA ARG A 393 4.86 -3.69 8.82
C ARG A 393 6.20 -3.06 9.18
N CYS A 394 6.81 -3.49 10.27
CA CYS A 394 8.13 -3.02 10.68
C CYS A 394 9.21 -3.40 9.65
N THR A 395 9.20 -4.65 9.18
CA THR A 395 10.16 -5.18 8.21
C THR A 395 9.97 -4.53 6.84
N MET A 396 8.73 -4.52 6.33
CA MET A 396 8.39 -3.95 5.03
C MET A 396 8.79 -2.47 4.92
N THR A 397 8.56 -1.68 5.97
CA THR A 397 8.85 -0.24 5.94
C THR A 397 10.30 0.11 6.27
N ARG A 398 11.11 -0.87 6.70
CA ARG A 398 12.53 -0.63 7.04
C ARG A 398 13.32 -0.11 5.86
N VAL A 399 13.15 -0.71 4.69
CA VAL A 399 13.80 -0.30 3.43
C VAL A 399 13.37 1.07 2.94
N TYR A 400 12.23 1.56 3.42
CA TYR A 400 11.70 2.90 3.13
C TYR A 400 12.08 3.93 4.20
N GLY A 401 13.06 3.63 5.06
CA GLY A 401 13.60 4.57 6.03
C GLY A 401 12.77 4.72 7.31
N SER A 402 11.91 3.75 7.65
CA SER A 402 11.23 3.75 8.95
C SER A 402 12.23 3.73 10.11
N THR A 403 11.82 4.24 11.26
CA THR A 403 12.63 4.35 12.45
C THR A 403 12.12 3.42 13.56
N LEU A 404 12.95 3.18 14.59
CA LEU A 404 12.52 2.45 15.77
C LEU A 404 11.25 3.06 16.41
N PHE A 405 11.12 4.40 16.35
CA PHE A 405 9.91 5.09 16.82
C PHE A 405 8.67 4.70 16.00
N SER A 406 8.82 4.57 14.68
CA SER A 406 7.73 4.10 13.81
C SER A 406 7.40 2.63 14.07
N ALA A 407 8.40 1.77 14.27
CA ALA A 407 8.21 0.36 14.60
C ALA A 407 7.38 0.19 15.87
N ARG A 408 7.67 0.97 16.92
CA ARG A 408 6.86 0.98 18.15
C ARG A 408 5.38 1.34 17.85
N ALA A 409 5.15 2.36 17.03
CA ALA A 409 3.79 2.77 16.68
C ALA A 409 3.04 1.67 15.91
N PHE A 410 3.71 0.97 14.99
CA PHE A 410 3.13 -0.15 14.25
C PHE A 410 2.79 -1.34 15.15
N ILE A 411 3.63 -1.65 16.13
CA ILE A 411 3.36 -2.71 17.10
C ILE A 411 2.19 -2.33 18.01
N GLN A 412 2.09 -1.06 18.41
CA GLN A 412 0.96 -0.58 19.20
C GLN A 412 -0.37 -0.66 18.43
N GLU A 413 -0.34 -0.35 17.13
CA GLU A 413 -1.48 -0.50 16.22
C GLU A 413 -1.86 -1.99 16.07
N PHE A 414 -0.87 -2.88 15.85
CA PHE A 414 -1.06 -4.32 15.81
C PHE A 414 -1.76 -4.87 17.08
N LEU A 415 -1.32 -4.43 18.28
CA LEU A 415 -1.98 -4.79 19.54
C LEU A 415 -3.44 -4.34 19.57
N THR A 416 -3.69 -3.09 19.16
CA THR A 416 -5.05 -2.52 19.16
C THR A 416 -5.97 -3.29 18.23
N ASP A 417 -5.52 -3.58 17.00
CA ASP A 417 -6.32 -4.28 15.99
C ASP A 417 -6.55 -5.76 16.38
N THR A 418 -5.53 -6.41 16.94
CA THR A 418 -5.63 -7.81 17.39
C THR A 418 -6.57 -7.94 18.58
N ASP A 419 -6.47 -7.06 19.57
CA ASP A 419 -7.35 -7.06 20.74
C ASP A 419 -8.80 -6.75 20.35
N LEU A 420 -9.02 -5.89 19.35
CA LEU A 420 -10.35 -5.62 18.82
C LEU A 420 -10.96 -6.89 18.19
N LYS A 421 -10.23 -7.57 17.32
CA LYS A 421 -10.68 -8.82 16.70
C LYS A 421 -10.99 -9.92 17.73
N ARG A 422 -10.14 -10.05 18.76
CA ARG A 422 -10.38 -11.03 19.85
C ARG A 422 -11.63 -10.71 20.66
N ARG A 423 -11.92 -9.42 20.89
CA ARG A 423 -13.15 -8.98 21.56
C ARG A 423 -14.41 -9.14 20.71
N GLU A 424 -14.28 -9.05 19.39
CA GLU A 424 -15.38 -9.37 18.47
C GLU A 424 -15.77 -10.86 18.55
N GLN A 425 -14.78 -11.74 18.78
CA GLN A 425 -14.99 -13.17 18.97
C GLN A 425 -15.42 -13.54 20.38
N ASP A 426 -14.88 -12.87 21.39
CA ASP A 426 -15.17 -13.05 22.82
C ASP A 426 -15.23 -11.70 23.53
N ALA A 427 -16.45 -11.22 23.81
CA ALA A 427 -16.69 -9.94 24.47
C ALA A 427 -16.08 -9.85 25.88
N SER A 428 -15.74 -10.99 26.52
CA SER A 428 -15.10 -11.06 27.83
C SER A 428 -13.57 -10.99 27.76
N TYR A 429 -12.98 -11.00 26.56
CA TYR A 429 -11.53 -11.01 26.38
C TYR A 429 -10.86 -9.77 26.99
N VAL A 430 -9.86 -10.01 27.82
CA VAL A 430 -8.97 -8.99 28.39
C VAL A 430 -7.54 -9.38 28.01
N SER A 431 -6.83 -8.45 27.36
CA SER A 431 -5.44 -8.69 26.96
C SER A 431 -4.53 -8.87 28.17
N VAL A 432 -3.60 -9.81 28.12
CA VAL A 432 -2.51 -9.96 29.10
C VAL A 432 -1.64 -8.71 29.20
N LEU A 433 -1.57 -7.94 28.11
CA LEU A 433 -0.85 -6.66 28.01
C LEU A 433 -1.70 -5.44 28.43
N HIS A 434 -2.92 -5.66 28.97
CA HIS A 434 -3.81 -4.56 29.37
C HIS A 434 -3.12 -3.61 30.36
N GLU A 435 -3.26 -2.30 30.13
CA GLU A 435 -2.57 -1.21 30.84
C GLU A 435 -1.05 -1.14 30.64
N ARG A 436 -0.44 -2.09 29.92
CA ARG A 436 1.00 -2.15 29.62
C ARG A 436 1.31 -2.07 28.12
N GLU A 437 0.32 -1.75 27.27
CA GLU A 437 0.45 -1.75 25.80
C GLU A 437 1.61 -0.87 25.31
N PHE A 438 1.80 0.30 25.93
CA PHE A 438 2.88 1.21 25.54
C PHE A 438 4.28 0.66 25.88
N PRO A 439 4.63 0.30 27.14
CA PRO A 439 5.93 -0.30 27.44
C PRO A 439 6.15 -1.63 26.70
N ALA A 440 5.12 -2.43 26.50
CA ALA A 440 5.18 -3.67 25.74
C ALA A 440 5.52 -3.40 24.26
N SER A 441 4.94 -2.35 23.65
CA SER A 441 5.28 -1.95 22.29
C SER A 441 6.70 -1.40 22.15
N VAL A 442 7.23 -0.71 23.14
CA VAL A 442 8.62 -0.23 23.18
C VAL A 442 9.59 -1.42 23.25
N TYR A 443 9.31 -2.36 24.14
CA TYR A 443 10.11 -3.57 24.32
C TYR A 443 10.18 -4.41 23.04
N LEU A 444 9.04 -4.82 22.50
CA LEU A 444 9.03 -5.66 21.30
C LEU A 444 9.65 -4.95 20.09
N ALA A 445 9.43 -3.63 19.95
CA ALA A 445 10.02 -2.86 18.86
C ALA A 445 11.55 -2.91 18.83
N GLN A 446 12.21 -2.92 19.98
CA GLN A 446 13.66 -3.04 20.07
C GLN A 446 14.15 -4.39 19.52
N HIS A 447 13.48 -5.49 19.90
CA HIS A 447 13.82 -6.83 19.44
C HIS A 447 13.52 -7.03 17.94
N VAL A 448 12.34 -6.63 17.48
CA VAL A 448 11.99 -6.67 16.05
C VAL A 448 13.01 -5.88 15.23
N TRP A 449 13.35 -4.67 15.69
CA TRP A 449 14.33 -3.82 15.01
C TRP A 449 15.73 -4.43 14.93
N SER A 450 16.19 -5.04 16.03
CA SER A 450 17.45 -5.78 16.06
C SER A 450 17.42 -6.97 15.09
N SER A 451 16.34 -7.76 15.11
CA SER A 451 16.17 -8.93 14.25
C SER A 451 16.12 -8.55 12.75
N ILE A 452 15.47 -7.43 12.40
CA ILE A 452 15.48 -6.90 11.03
C ILE A 452 16.91 -6.56 10.61
N ASN A 453 17.65 -5.80 11.43
CA ASN A 453 19.01 -5.38 11.08
C ASN A 453 19.99 -6.54 10.91
N GLU A 454 19.77 -7.66 11.58
CA GLU A 454 20.54 -8.90 11.45
C GLU A 454 20.14 -9.74 10.22
N THR A 455 18.96 -9.51 9.69
CA THR A 455 18.43 -10.26 8.54
C THR A 455 18.70 -9.56 7.22
N VAL A 456 18.68 -8.21 7.18
CA VAL A 456 18.77 -7.41 5.95
C VAL A 456 20.02 -6.51 5.94
N ILE A 457 21.19 -7.09 6.18
CA ILE A 457 22.48 -6.36 6.33
C ILE A 457 22.84 -5.59 5.06
N ALA A 458 22.78 -6.23 3.89
CA ALA A 458 23.15 -5.59 2.63
C ALA A 458 22.19 -4.47 2.25
N ALA A 459 20.89 -4.67 2.41
CA ALA A 459 19.91 -3.61 2.19
C ALA A 459 20.18 -2.38 3.07
N LYS A 460 20.52 -2.61 4.35
CA LYS A 460 20.94 -1.52 5.25
C LYS A 460 22.17 -0.80 4.74
N THR A 461 23.16 -1.53 4.25
CA THR A 461 24.41 -0.97 3.72
C THR A 461 24.15 -0.09 2.49
N ALA A 462 23.28 -0.54 1.55
CA ALA A 462 22.86 0.26 0.41
C ALA A 462 22.13 1.54 0.83
N MET A 463 21.22 1.43 1.80
CA MET A 463 20.49 2.59 2.35
C MET A 463 21.42 3.62 2.97
N ASP A 464 22.36 3.17 3.81
CA ASP A 464 23.33 4.05 4.49
C ASP A 464 24.23 4.76 3.47
N TRP A 465 24.65 4.07 2.40
CA TRP A 465 25.41 4.63 1.29
C TRP A 465 24.61 5.69 0.51
N LEU A 466 23.39 5.40 0.11
CA LEU A 466 22.51 6.37 -0.57
C LEU A 466 22.29 7.62 0.27
N GLN A 467 22.10 7.45 1.60
CA GLN A 467 21.95 8.58 2.52
C GLN A 467 23.24 9.41 2.66
N ALA A 468 24.41 8.77 2.60
CA ALA A 468 25.69 9.47 2.61
C ALA A 468 25.84 10.34 1.35
N CYS A 469 25.56 9.78 0.16
CA CYS A 469 25.55 10.54 -1.11
C CYS A 469 24.57 11.73 -1.05
N ALA A 470 23.35 11.50 -0.57
CA ALA A 470 22.35 12.55 -0.43
C ALA A 470 22.77 13.70 0.51
N LYS A 471 23.52 13.38 1.57
CA LYS A 471 24.05 14.40 2.50
C LYS A 471 25.07 15.33 1.81
N GLU A 472 25.93 14.80 0.95
CA GLU A 472 26.91 15.59 0.20
C GLU A 472 26.23 16.60 -0.74
N LEU A 473 25.23 16.15 -1.53
CA LEU A 473 24.47 17.06 -2.39
C LEU A 473 23.68 18.10 -1.60
N ALA A 474 23.00 17.65 -0.54
CA ALA A 474 22.20 18.53 0.31
C ALA A 474 23.06 19.55 1.09
N ALA A 475 24.33 19.25 1.39
CA ALA A 475 25.27 20.19 1.99
C ALA A 475 25.53 21.39 1.05
N LYS A 476 25.58 21.15 -0.26
CA LYS A 476 25.70 22.20 -1.29
C LYS A 476 24.34 22.76 -1.75
N ASN A 477 23.26 22.38 -1.10
CA ASN A 477 21.89 22.79 -1.44
C ASN A 477 21.47 22.41 -2.89
N LEU A 478 21.95 21.27 -3.38
CA LEU A 478 21.62 20.72 -4.69
C LEU A 478 20.49 19.69 -4.57
N PRO A 479 19.54 19.64 -5.51
CA PRO A 479 18.58 18.53 -5.60
C PRO A 479 19.31 17.23 -5.92
N ILE A 480 18.69 16.09 -5.64
CA ILE A 480 19.22 14.78 -6.01
C ILE A 480 18.49 14.36 -7.28
N MET A 481 19.24 14.11 -8.33
CA MET A 481 18.72 13.75 -9.65
C MET A 481 19.37 12.47 -10.14
N TRP A 482 18.58 11.60 -10.75
CA TRP A 482 19.04 10.39 -11.44
C TRP A 482 18.03 9.96 -12.50
N THR A 483 18.45 9.17 -13.44
CA THR A 483 17.61 8.62 -14.50
C THR A 483 17.39 7.12 -14.28
N THR A 484 16.15 6.65 -14.42
CA THR A 484 15.86 5.22 -14.39
C THR A 484 16.30 4.55 -15.69
N LEU A 485 16.49 3.22 -15.68
CA LEU A 485 17.00 2.49 -16.85
C LEU A 485 16.10 2.58 -18.09
N ASP A 486 14.81 2.86 -17.90
CA ASP A 486 13.83 3.11 -18.97
C ASP A 486 13.72 4.59 -19.38
N GLY A 487 14.62 5.44 -18.87
CA GLY A 487 14.80 6.82 -19.32
C GLY A 487 13.99 7.87 -18.55
N LEU A 488 13.31 7.55 -17.45
CA LEU A 488 12.60 8.55 -16.62
C LEU A 488 13.59 9.34 -15.77
N PRO A 489 13.71 10.67 -15.93
CA PRO A 489 14.43 11.53 -15.00
C PRO A 489 13.68 11.64 -13.68
N VAL A 490 14.34 11.37 -12.58
CA VAL A 490 13.78 11.50 -11.22
C VAL A 490 14.44 12.67 -10.51
N MET A 491 13.64 13.61 -9.99
CA MET A 491 14.14 14.75 -9.24
C MET A 491 13.62 14.73 -7.80
N GLN A 492 14.49 14.43 -6.85
CA GLN A 492 14.18 14.59 -5.43
C GLN A 492 14.58 16.00 -4.98
N ASN A 493 13.56 16.85 -4.77
CA ASN A 493 13.72 18.24 -4.39
C ASN A 493 12.77 18.60 -3.24
N TYR A 494 13.23 18.49 -1.99
CA TYR A 494 12.45 18.80 -0.80
C TYR A 494 12.83 20.17 -0.23
N PRO A 495 12.05 21.23 -0.50
CA PRO A 495 12.34 22.54 0.03
C PRO A 495 12.15 22.57 1.56
N ASP A 496 12.94 23.42 2.23
CA ASP A 496 12.74 23.76 3.63
C ASP A 496 11.39 24.48 3.80
N MET A 497 10.53 23.97 4.69
CA MET A 497 9.14 24.45 4.84
C MET A 497 9.01 25.35 6.06
N LYS A 498 8.69 26.63 5.85
CA LYS A 498 8.32 27.54 6.93
C LYS A 498 6.88 27.31 7.35
N LYS A 499 6.69 26.94 8.61
CA LYS A 499 5.36 26.80 9.18
C LYS A 499 4.88 28.14 9.74
N ARG A 500 3.72 28.59 9.27
CA ARG A 500 3.00 29.76 9.82
C ARG A 500 1.71 29.28 10.45
N ARG A 501 1.55 29.57 11.75
CA ARG A 501 0.31 29.28 12.45
C ARG A 501 -0.61 30.50 12.33
N LEU A 502 -1.72 30.32 11.67
CA LEU A 502 -2.77 31.32 11.51
C LEU A 502 -3.92 31.01 12.47
N LYS A 503 -4.35 32.02 13.21
CA LYS A 503 -5.55 31.93 14.03
C LYS A 503 -6.73 32.38 13.18
N THR A 504 -7.72 31.54 13.05
CA THR A 504 -8.93 31.81 12.25
C THR A 504 -10.18 31.51 13.07
N LYS A 505 -11.31 32.10 12.70
CA LYS A 505 -12.61 31.82 13.28
C LYS A 505 -13.47 31.12 12.23
N PHE A 506 -14.01 29.96 12.59
CA PHE A 506 -14.97 29.20 11.79
C PHE A 506 -16.29 29.16 12.55
N GLY A 507 -17.30 29.91 12.11
CA GLY A 507 -18.46 30.19 12.94
C GLY A 507 -18.03 30.80 14.28
N ASP A 508 -18.46 30.22 15.39
CA ASP A 508 -18.08 30.68 16.74
C ASP A 508 -16.82 30.01 17.32
N LYS A 509 -16.22 29.06 16.59
CA LYS A 509 -15.04 28.32 17.06
C LYS A 509 -13.75 28.93 16.55
N LEU A 510 -12.81 29.18 17.46
CA LEU A 510 -11.44 29.55 17.11
C LEU A 510 -10.67 28.30 16.67
N VAL A 511 -10.09 28.35 15.46
CA VAL A 511 -9.31 27.28 14.86
C VAL A 511 -7.92 27.80 14.53
N TYR A 512 -6.89 26.97 14.72
CA TYR A 512 -5.53 27.28 14.32
C TYR A 512 -5.18 26.48 13.08
N LEU A 513 -4.98 27.19 11.96
CA LEU A 513 -4.48 26.60 10.72
C LEU A 513 -2.95 26.72 10.68
N THR A 514 -2.28 25.64 10.34
CA THR A 514 -0.85 25.68 10.06
C THR A 514 -0.64 25.66 8.55
N VAL A 515 -0.24 26.81 8.00
CA VAL A 515 0.13 26.96 6.59
C VAL A 515 1.63 26.71 6.45
N GLN A 516 2.01 25.95 5.43
CA GLN A 516 3.40 25.68 5.09
C GLN A 516 3.76 26.45 3.82
N GLU A 517 4.85 27.20 3.87
CA GLU A 517 5.39 27.95 2.75
C GLU A 517 6.78 27.42 2.42
N ALA A 518 6.97 26.99 1.17
CA ALA A 518 8.25 26.48 0.71
C ALA A 518 9.31 27.60 0.61
N ASN A 519 10.47 27.38 1.19
CA ASN A 519 11.62 28.24 0.96
C ASN A 519 12.28 27.86 -0.37
N LYS A 520 12.09 28.68 -1.40
CA LYS A 520 12.58 28.41 -2.75
C LYS A 520 14.11 28.28 -2.86
N ASN A 521 14.83 28.84 -1.90
CA ASN A 521 16.30 28.93 -1.96
C ASN A 521 17.01 27.99 -0.97
N LYS A 522 16.28 27.09 -0.30
CA LYS A 522 16.86 26.20 0.69
C LYS A 522 16.17 24.87 0.74
N LEU A 523 16.95 23.78 0.67
CA LEU A 523 16.48 22.41 0.81
C LEU A 523 16.48 21.96 2.28
N ASP A 524 15.54 21.10 2.61
CA ASP A 524 15.50 20.39 3.90
C ASP A 524 16.48 19.19 3.83
N ARG A 525 17.68 19.40 4.36
CA ARG A 525 18.77 18.41 4.37
C ARG A 525 18.36 17.08 5.00
N ARG A 526 17.54 17.13 6.06
CA ARG A 526 17.08 15.93 6.75
C ARG A 526 16.14 15.12 5.86
N ARG A 527 15.17 15.78 5.21
CA ARG A 527 14.24 15.12 4.29
C ARG A 527 14.94 14.61 3.04
N GLN A 528 15.92 15.34 2.49
CA GLN A 528 16.74 14.86 1.38
C GLN A 528 17.44 13.54 1.74
N GLY A 529 18.14 13.49 2.87
CA GLY A 529 18.81 12.26 3.31
C GLY A 529 17.87 11.12 3.66
N ALA A 530 16.75 11.39 4.34
CA ALA A 530 15.80 10.35 4.72
C ALA A 530 15.01 9.80 3.52
N GLY A 531 14.75 10.62 2.49
CA GLY A 531 13.91 10.26 1.35
C GLY A 531 14.64 9.53 0.22
N VAL A 532 15.98 9.61 0.12
CA VAL A 532 16.70 9.10 -1.06
C VAL A 532 16.57 7.60 -1.23
N SER A 533 16.75 6.81 -0.17
CA SER A 533 16.67 5.35 -0.26
C SER A 533 15.28 4.86 -0.68
N PRO A 534 14.16 5.27 -0.03
CA PRO A 534 12.84 4.89 -0.50
C PRO A 534 12.53 5.38 -1.91
N ASN A 535 12.97 6.58 -2.29
CA ASN A 535 12.69 7.11 -3.61
C ASN A 535 13.47 6.39 -4.71
N HIS A 536 14.74 6.06 -4.47
CA HIS A 536 15.55 5.27 -5.39
C HIS A 536 14.99 3.85 -5.56
N THR A 537 14.61 3.19 -4.45
CA THR A 537 14.00 1.86 -4.50
C THR A 537 12.68 1.88 -5.28
N HIS A 538 11.78 2.86 -5.00
CA HIS A 538 10.52 3.00 -5.72
C HIS A 538 10.70 3.41 -7.19
N ALA A 539 11.77 4.10 -7.53
CA ALA A 539 12.09 4.40 -8.93
C ALA A 539 12.50 3.12 -9.69
N ASN A 540 13.26 2.25 -9.04
CA ASN A 540 13.64 0.96 -9.63
C ASN A 540 12.46 -0.01 -9.75
N ASP A 541 11.60 -0.11 -8.73
CA ASP A 541 10.42 -0.99 -8.81
C ASP A 541 9.45 -0.53 -9.91
N SER A 542 9.26 0.77 -10.05
CA SER A 542 8.42 1.31 -11.11
C SER A 542 9.05 1.22 -12.50
N CYS A 543 10.38 1.31 -12.61
CA CYS A 543 11.13 1.02 -13.83
C CYS A 543 10.93 -0.45 -14.24
N HIS A 544 11.10 -1.38 -13.31
CA HIS A 544 10.86 -2.80 -13.52
C HIS A 544 9.45 -3.08 -14.05
N LEU A 545 8.42 -2.51 -13.41
CA LEU A 545 7.03 -2.62 -13.86
C LEU A 545 6.86 -2.14 -15.30
N ARG A 546 7.36 -0.94 -15.64
CA ARG A 546 7.19 -0.38 -16.98
C ARG A 546 7.93 -1.18 -18.05
N MET A 547 9.13 -1.65 -17.76
CA MET A 547 9.89 -2.52 -18.67
C MET A 547 9.18 -3.86 -18.88
N THR A 548 8.65 -4.46 -17.82
CA THR A 548 7.86 -5.71 -17.89
C THR A 548 6.62 -5.53 -18.75
N VAL A 549 5.89 -4.42 -18.59
CA VAL A 549 4.70 -4.12 -19.41
C VAL A 549 5.06 -4.01 -20.89
N ASN A 550 6.15 -3.30 -21.23
CA ASN A 550 6.57 -3.16 -22.62
C ASN A 550 6.97 -4.52 -23.22
N LEU A 551 7.81 -5.28 -22.52
CA LEU A 551 8.25 -6.59 -22.98
C LEU A 551 7.07 -7.57 -23.13
N ALA A 552 6.13 -7.58 -22.19
CA ALA A 552 4.94 -8.42 -22.26
C ALA A 552 4.01 -8.00 -23.40
N ALA A 553 3.84 -6.68 -23.63
CA ALA A 553 3.06 -6.18 -24.76
C ALA A 553 3.68 -6.56 -26.12
N ASP A 554 5.00 -6.48 -26.25
CA ASP A 554 5.73 -6.93 -27.45
C ASP A 554 5.58 -8.46 -27.68
N ASN A 555 5.31 -9.24 -26.61
CA ASN A 555 5.00 -10.67 -26.65
C ASN A 555 3.49 -10.98 -26.71
N GLY A 556 2.64 -9.98 -26.97
CA GLY A 556 1.22 -10.16 -27.27
C GLY A 556 0.26 -10.06 -26.08
N VAL A 557 0.74 -9.72 -24.87
CA VAL A 557 -0.13 -9.41 -23.73
C VAL A 557 -0.77 -8.04 -23.95
N THR A 558 -2.10 -7.97 -23.88
CA THR A 558 -2.85 -6.74 -24.22
C THR A 558 -3.62 -6.14 -23.03
N HIS A 559 -3.83 -6.91 -21.97
CA HIS A 559 -4.60 -6.48 -20.79
C HIS A 559 -3.71 -6.51 -19.55
N PHE A 560 -3.62 -5.38 -18.87
CA PHE A 560 -2.72 -5.19 -17.75
C PHE A 560 -3.45 -4.69 -16.50
N ALA A 561 -3.29 -5.41 -15.39
CA ALA A 561 -3.75 -5.03 -14.05
C ALA A 561 -2.52 -4.83 -13.15
N MET A 562 -1.86 -3.68 -13.27
CA MET A 562 -0.56 -3.42 -12.65
C MET A 562 -0.70 -2.53 -11.41
N ILE A 563 -0.23 -3.01 -10.26
CA ILE A 563 -0.26 -2.28 -8.98
C ILE A 563 1.13 -2.35 -8.35
N HIS A 564 2.00 -1.40 -8.68
CA HIS A 564 3.36 -1.24 -8.14
C HIS A 564 4.23 -2.50 -8.16
N ASP A 565 4.01 -3.45 -7.26
CA ASP A 565 4.68 -4.74 -7.08
C ASP A 565 3.75 -5.95 -7.25
N SER A 566 2.54 -5.72 -7.78
CA SER A 566 1.57 -6.74 -8.16
C SER A 566 1.30 -6.65 -9.66
N PHE A 567 1.65 -7.69 -10.41
CA PHE A 567 1.59 -7.71 -11.87
C PHE A 567 0.53 -8.70 -12.33
N GLY A 568 -0.49 -8.21 -13.04
CA GLY A 568 -1.63 -9.01 -13.45
C GLY A 568 -2.02 -8.85 -14.92
N CYS A 569 -2.60 -9.93 -15.47
CA CYS A 569 -3.17 -10.03 -16.80
C CYS A 569 -4.22 -11.16 -16.83
N HIS A 570 -4.67 -11.61 -18.01
CA HIS A 570 -5.50 -12.81 -18.13
C HIS A 570 -4.76 -14.07 -17.69
N ALA A 571 -5.48 -15.08 -17.21
CA ALA A 571 -4.91 -16.37 -16.79
C ALA A 571 -4.11 -17.04 -17.91
N SER A 572 -4.57 -16.97 -19.15
CA SER A 572 -3.85 -17.50 -20.33
C SER A 572 -2.55 -16.76 -20.69
N ASP A 573 -2.35 -15.54 -20.17
CA ASP A 573 -1.17 -14.71 -20.45
C ASP A 573 -0.20 -14.64 -19.27
N ILE A 574 -0.55 -15.17 -18.09
CA ILE A 574 0.18 -14.91 -16.85
C ILE A 574 1.57 -15.54 -16.84
N GLU A 575 1.77 -16.68 -17.49
CA GLU A 575 3.10 -17.29 -17.61
C GLU A 575 4.04 -16.41 -18.45
N MET A 576 3.53 -15.84 -19.55
CA MET A 576 4.30 -14.89 -20.36
C MET A 576 4.66 -13.64 -19.55
N LEU A 577 3.70 -13.09 -18.82
CA LEU A 577 3.95 -11.93 -17.95
C LEU A 577 4.98 -12.25 -16.87
N ALA A 578 4.92 -13.43 -16.26
CA ALA A 578 5.88 -13.89 -15.25
C ALA A 578 7.28 -14.10 -15.82
N ALA A 579 7.39 -14.62 -17.04
CA ALA A 579 8.68 -14.75 -17.74
C ALA A 579 9.28 -13.36 -18.03
N CYS A 580 8.50 -12.44 -18.59
CA CYS A 580 8.91 -11.06 -18.83
C CYS A 580 9.34 -10.34 -17.52
N THR A 581 8.66 -10.62 -16.40
CA THR A 581 8.99 -10.05 -15.08
C THR A 581 10.38 -10.48 -14.62
N ARG A 582 10.73 -11.77 -14.77
CA ARG A 582 12.05 -12.29 -14.42
C ARG A 582 13.14 -11.79 -15.35
N GLU A 583 12.88 -11.76 -16.66
CA GLU A 583 13.83 -11.31 -17.67
C GLU A 583 14.20 -9.83 -17.48
N THR A 584 13.22 -8.95 -17.31
CA THR A 584 13.48 -7.53 -17.08
C THR A 584 14.19 -7.27 -15.76
N PHE A 585 13.88 -8.02 -14.69
CA PHE A 585 14.60 -7.91 -13.43
C PHE A 585 16.06 -8.38 -13.57
N LEU A 586 16.29 -9.49 -14.26
CA LEU A 586 17.65 -9.96 -14.56
C LEU A 586 18.42 -8.90 -15.34
N TRP A 587 17.85 -8.33 -16.40
CA TRP A 587 18.48 -7.29 -17.19
C TRP A 587 18.86 -6.07 -16.34
N MET A 588 18.02 -5.65 -15.40
CA MET A 588 18.27 -4.50 -14.53
C MET A 588 19.51 -4.68 -13.64
N TYR A 589 19.84 -5.89 -13.20
CA TYR A 589 20.87 -6.13 -12.17
C TYR A 589 22.05 -6.98 -12.64
N HIS A 590 21.91 -7.69 -13.75
CA HIS A 590 23.00 -8.44 -14.38
C HIS A 590 23.72 -7.60 -15.45
N GLU A 591 22.96 -7.04 -16.38
CA GLU A 591 23.52 -6.22 -17.48
C GLU A 591 23.73 -4.76 -17.05
N ASN A 592 23.06 -4.29 -16.03
CA ASN A 592 23.08 -2.91 -15.57
C ASN A 592 23.39 -2.81 -14.07
N ASN A 593 23.68 -1.58 -13.63
CA ASN A 593 23.94 -1.30 -12.22
C ASN A 593 23.29 0.04 -11.81
N PRO A 594 22.03 0.04 -11.34
CA PRO A 594 21.32 1.26 -10.97
C PRO A 594 22.03 2.12 -9.92
N LEU A 595 22.80 1.49 -8.99
CA LEU A 595 23.56 2.26 -7.99
C LEU A 595 24.77 2.96 -8.61
N GLN A 596 25.43 2.38 -9.62
CA GLN A 596 26.52 3.03 -10.33
C GLN A 596 26.00 4.21 -11.17
N SER A 597 24.91 4.01 -11.92
CA SER A 597 24.29 5.09 -12.69
C SER A 597 23.89 6.27 -11.78
N PHE A 598 23.26 5.97 -10.63
CA PHE A 598 22.94 6.99 -9.62
C PHE A 598 24.19 7.74 -9.13
N LYS A 599 25.30 7.03 -8.86
CA LYS A 599 26.55 7.65 -8.42
C LYS A 599 27.09 8.60 -9.48
N ASP A 600 27.19 8.13 -10.73
CA ASP A 600 27.79 8.90 -11.82
C ASP A 600 27.01 10.19 -12.11
N GLU A 601 25.68 10.14 -12.14
CA GLU A 601 24.84 11.31 -12.35
C GLU A 601 24.90 12.30 -11.16
N CYS A 602 24.92 11.77 -9.94
CA CYS A 602 25.07 12.59 -8.73
C CYS A 602 26.46 13.25 -8.64
N GLU A 603 27.54 12.57 -9.05
CA GLU A 603 28.89 13.14 -9.14
C GLU A 603 28.95 14.24 -10.20
N ALA A 604 28.33 14.04 -11.36
CA ALA A 604 28.23 15.07 -12.39
C ALA A 604 27.50 16.33 -11.86
N THR A 605 26.41 16.15 -11.14
CA THR A 605 25.66 17.26 -10.52
C THR A 605 26.46 17.95 -9.39
N LEU A 606 27.18 17.16 -8.58
CA LEU A 606 27.95 17.65 -7.44
C LEU A 606 29.24 18.36 -7.86
N GLY A 607 29.83 17.95 -8.98
CA GLY A 607 31.16 18.36 -9.43
C GLY A 607 32.27 17.84 -8.51
N ALA A 608 32.05 16.72 -7.82
CA ALA A 608 32.99 16.07 -6.91
C ALA A 608 32.67 14.58 -6.77
N THR A 609 33.64 13.79 -6.32
CA THR A 609 33.46 12.35 -6.06
C THR A 609 32.60 12.09 -4.83
N LEU A 610 31.72 11.10 -4.92
CA LEU A 610 30.91 10.55 -3.85
C LEU A 610 31.61 9.33 -3.21
N PRO A 611 31.14 8.84 -2.04
CA PRO A 611 31.65 7.61 -1.46
C PRO A 611 31.63 6.44 -2.44
N ASP A 612 32.61 5.54 -2.32
CA ASP A 612 32.64 4.34 -3.13
C ASP A 612 31.40 3.46 -2.91
N LEU A 613 31.00 2.73 -3.94
CA LEU A 613 29.90 1.79 -3.86
C LEU A 613 30.16 0.72 -2.80
N PRO A 614 29.13 0.27 -2.10
CA PRO A 614 29.24 -0.90 -1.20
C PRO A 614 29.73 -2.12 -1.98
N LYS A 615 30.48 -2.98 -1.29
CA LYS A 615 30.93 -4.25 -1.90
C LYS A 615 29.72 -5.09 -2.25
N LYS A 616 29.73 -5.67 -3.46
CA LYS A 616 28.77 -6.68 -3.87
C LYS A 616 29.07 -8.02 -3.20
N GLY A 617 28.04 -8.79 -2.89
CA GLY A 617 28.12 -10.18 -2.45
C GLY A 617 28.29 -11.17 -3.62
N ASN A 618 27.88 -12.40 -3.39
CA ASN A 618 28.06 -13.52 -4.32
C ASN A 618 26.74 -14.13 -4.84
N LEU A 619 25.62 -13.42 -4.72
CA LEU A 619 24.34 -13.87 -5.26
C LEU A 619 24.46 -14.06 -6.77
N ASP A 620 24.19 -15.27 -7.24
CA ASP A 620 24.00 -15.53 -8.66
C ASP A 620 22.59 -15.06 -9.06
N ILE A 621 22.49 -13.82 -9.54
CA ILE A 621 21.21 -13.20 -9.92
C ILE A 621 20.56 -13.90 -11.12
N THR A 622 21.30 -14.68 -11.91
CA THR A 622 20.76 -15.43 -13.05
C THR A 622 19.74 -16.49 -12.60
N GLN A 623 19.84 -16.96 -11.36
CA GLN A 623 18.92 -17.93 -10.77
C GLN A 623 17.48 -17.40 -10.62
N VAL A 624 17.27 -16.09 -10.69
CA VAL A 624 15.91 -15.50 -10.63
C VAL A 624 14.99 -16.02 -11.74
N ILE A 625 15.55 -16.37 -12.89
CA ILE A 625 14.80 -16.95 -14.03
C ILE A 625 14.09 -18.25 -13.62
N HIS A 626 14.67 -19.00 -12.70
CA HIS A 626 14.18 -20.29 -12.23
C HIS A 626 13.40 -20.20 -10.91
N SER A 627 13.25 -18.99 -10.35
CA SER A 627 12.52 -18.80 -9.11
C SER A 627 11.01 -18.67 -9.36
N GLU A 628 10.24 -19.69 -8.99
CA GLU A 628 8.77 -19.68 -9.11
C GLU A 628 8.12 -18.68 -8.16
N PHE A 629 8.75 -18.45 -7.00
CA PHE A 629 8.23 -17.57 -5.95
C PHE A 629 8.78 -16.14 -6.00
N PHE A 630 9.53 -15.77 -7.04
CA PHE A 630 10.01 -14.39 -7.22
C PHE A 630 8.84 -13.40 -7.24
N PHE A 631 7.84 -13.68 -8.06
CA PHE A 631 6.50 -13.09 -8.07
C PHE A 631 5.50 -14.24 -8.10
N SER A 632 4.63 -14.36 -7.08
CA SER A 632 3.80 -15.55 -6.94
C SER A 632 2.41 -15.25 -6.37
#